data_c84a1c7b5ce96a4c7040c15c7c0512b8
#
_entry.id   c84a1c7b5ce96a4c7040c15c7c0512b8
#
_cell.length_a   1.000
_cell.length_b   1.000
_cell.length_c   1.000
_cell.angle_alpha   90.00
_cell.angle_beta   90.00
_cell.angle_gamma   90.00
#
_symmetry.space_group_name_H-M   'P 1'
#
loop_
_entity.id
_entity.type
_entity.pdbx_description
1 polymer ?
#
loop_
_entity_poly.entity_id
_entity_poly.type
_entity_poly.pdbx_seq_one_letter_code
_entity_poly.pdbx_strand_id
1 'polypeptide(L)'
;AITASLFLTATPAFAAMVGKTIQVATGVNIYVDDQKLIKDRKGNNVEGFIYNGTTYLPLRAVADAVDKTVQWDGKTSSVYLGKHTSTEPAAYLQDVDCLTGREIKTRTLQDNLGNYRTNSTTVGFKNTYLANGKYSAISGTLFYPKNANTGCFGVIQIFGDDKLLYEGRVGYGETPVDFKVDLTGVLKLRVNFIEEDISGTKLDDGLWTNVAVSNLALWY
;
A
#
# COMPACT_ATOMS: atom_id res chain seq x y z
N ALA A 1 22.27 10.35 -46.90
CA ALA A 1 22.66 9.39 -45.85
C ALA A 1 21.66 9.53 -44.69
N ILE A 2 20.85 8.51 -44.49
CA ILE A 2 19.88 8.44 -43.37
C ILE A 2 20.52 7.57 -42.30
N THR A 3 20.91 8.18 -41.17
CA THR A 3 21.42 7.48 -40.00
C THR A 3 20.20 7.02 -39.14
N ALA A 4 19.94 5.73 -39.16
CA ALA A 4 18.99 5.14 -38.25
C ALA A 4 19.60 4.94 -36.86
N SER A 5 19.14 5.69 -35.88
CA SER A 5 19.50 5.48 -34.46
C SER A 5 18.70 4.30 -33.90
N LEU A 6 19.41 3.22 -33.58
CA LEU A 6 18.86 2.04 -32.93
C LEU A 6 18.70 2.34 -31.42
N PHE A 7 17.49 2.60 -30.97
CA PHE A 7 17.19 2.67 -29.54
C PHE A 7 17.13 1.24 -28.96
N LEU A 8 18.16 0.88 -28.21
CA LEU A 8 18.20 -0.35 -27.44
C LEU A 8 17.38 -0.14 -26.17
N THR A 9 16.13 -0.61 -26.15
CA THR A 9 15.30 -0.64 -24.94
C THR A 9 15.77 -1.79 -24.06
N ALA A 10 16.46 -1.47 -22.96
CA ALA A 10 16.77 -2.44 -21.93
C ALA A 10 15.47 -2.82 -21.20
N THR A 11 14.93 -3.99 -21.47
CA THR A 11 13.86 -4.58 -20.66
C THR A 11 14.45 -5.03 -19.32
N PRO A 12 13.83 -4.71 -18.17
CA PRO A 12 14.29 -5.24 -16.89
C PRO A 12 14.14 -6.78 -16.92
N ALA A 13 15.25 -7.48 -16.78
CA ALA A 13 15.25 -8.93 -16.64
C ALA A 13 14.66 -9.27 -15.24
N PHE A 14 13.39 -9.63 -15.20
CA PHE A 14 12.87 -10.35 -14.05
C PHE A 14 13.58 -11.69 -13.99
N ALA A 15 14.17 -12.04 -12.84
CA ALA A 15 14.72 -13.36 -12.61
C ALA A 15 13.56 -14.38 -12.79
N ALA A 16 13.59 -15.13 -13.88
CA ALA A 16 12.56 -16.14 -14.15
C ALA A 16 12.65 -17.21 -13.06
N MET A 17 11.57 -17.40 -12.30
CA MET A 17 11.47 -18.53 -11.40
C MET A 17 11.42 -19.81 -12.25
N VAL A 18 12.45 -20.64 -12.12
CA VAL A 18 12.51 -21.94 -12.79
C VAL A 18 11.71 -22.94 -11.94
N GLY A 19 10.62 -23.46 -12.50
CA GLY A 19 9.83 -24.52 -11.87
C GLY A 19 10.62 -25.82 -11.76
N LYS A 20 10.61 -26.46 -10.58
CA LYS A 20 11.21 -27.76 -10.32
C LYS A 20 10.19 -28.68 -9.65
N THR A 21 10.00 -29.88 -10.18
CA THR A 21 9.19 -30.93 -9.54
C THR A 21 10.05 -31.65 -8.49
N ILE A 22 9.54 -31.75 -7.27
CA ILE A 22 10.17 -32.46 -6.17
C ILE A 22 9.17 -33.46 -5.55
N GLN A 23 9.67 -34.58 -5.00
CA GLN A 23 8.86 -35.49 -4.19
C GLN A 23 9.01 -35.11 -2.72
N VAL A 24 7.89 -35.04 -2.01
CA VAL A 24 7.84 -34.63 -0.59
C VAL A 24 7.00 -35.61 0.20
N ALA A 25 7.33 -35.82 1.49
CA ALA A 25 6.45 -36.50 2.43
C ALA A 25 5.53 -35.44 3.09
N THR A 26 4.23 -35.74 3.16
CA THR A 26 3.19 -34.87 3.72
C THR A 26 2.71 -35.39 5.08
N GLY A 27 1.74 -34.72 5.71
CA GLY A 27 1.15 -35.13 6.99
C GLY A 27 1.88 -34.61 8.21
N VAL A 28 2.69 -33.56 8.07
CA VAL A 28 3.36 -32.91 9.19
C VAL A 28 2.33 -32.12 10.01
N ASN A 29 2.28 -32.41 11.32
CA ASN A 29 1.50 -31.61 12.27
C ASN A 29 2.36 -30.48 12.80
N ILE A 30 1.82 -29.26 12.83
CA ILE A 30 2.47 -28.04 13.30
C ILE A 30 1.79 -27.63 14.60
N TYR A 31 2.57 -27.41 15.67
CA TYR A 31 2.10 -26.92 16.95
C TYR A 31 2.83 -25.62 17.28
N VAL A 32 2.13 -24.64 17.80
CA VAL A 32 2.64 -23.40 18.39
C VAL A 32 2.06 -23.29 19.79
N ASP A 33 2.89 -23.19 20.80
CA ASP A 33 2.50 -23.18 22.24
C ASP A 33 1.49 -24.29 22.57
N ASP A 34 1.81 -25.54 22.17
CA ASP A 34 1.00 -26.76 22.32
C ASP A 34 -0.36 -26.74 21.60
N GLN A 35 -0.67 -25.68 20.82
CA GLN A 35 -1.87 -25.61 20.01
C GLN A 35 -1.60 -25.99 18.57
N LYS A 36 -2.39 -26.92 18.04
CA LYS A 36 -2.27 -27.36 16.65
C LYS A 36 -2.67 -26.24 15.70
N LEU A 37 -1.75 -25.82 14.83
CA LEU A 37 -2.00 -24.84 13.79
C LEU A 37 -2.68 -25.53 12.59
N ILE A 38 -4.00 -25.35 12.46
CA ILE A 38 -4.82 -25.99 11.42
C ILE A 38 -5.11 -25.03 10.28
N LYS A 39 -5.32 -23.73 10.60
CA LYS A 39 -5.70 -22.70 9.62
C LYS A 39 -4.88 -21.44 9.79
N ASP A 40 -4.60 -20.77 8.68
CA ASP A 40 -4.03 -19.43 8.68
C ASP A 40 -5.10 -18.36 9.00
N ARG A 41 -4.71 -17.09 9.10
CA ARG A 41 -5.63 -15.96 9.33
C ARG A 41 -6.70 -15.79 8.25
N LYS A 42 -6.49 -16.37 7.06
CA LYS A 42 -7.42 -16.35 5.93
C LYS A 42 -8.35 -17.56 5.92
N GLY A 43 -8.22 -18.49 6.88
CA GLY A 43 -9.02 -19.70 6.98
C GLY A 43 -8.54 -20.86 6.08
N ASN A 44 -7.39 -20.74 5.40
CA ASN A 44 -6.82 -21.82 4.60
C ASN A 44 -6.16 -22.87 5.49
N ASN A 45 -6.21 -24.14 5.09
CA ASN A 45 -5.52 -25.21 5.80
C ASN A 45 -4.01 -25.00 5.75
N VAL A 46 -3.35 -25.22 6.89
CA VAL A 46 -1.90 -25.13 7.04
C VAL A 46 -1.31 -26.51 6.97
N GLU A 47 -0.49 -26.77 5.94
CA GLU A 47 0.18 -28.06 5.73
C GLU A 47 1.69 -27.85 5.58
N GLY A 48 2.47 -28.64 6.33
CA GLY A 48 3.90 -28.74 6.17
C GLY A 48 4.28 -29.99 5.36
N PHE A 49 5.50 -30.03 4.84
CA PHE A 49 6.04 -31.20 4.16
C PHE A 49 7.51 -31.42 4.50
N ILE A 50 8.00 -32.63 4.27
CA ILE A 50 9.42 -33.00 4.44
C ILE A 50 10.05 -33.20 3.07
N TYR A 51 11.16 -32.55 2.83
CA TYR A 51 12.00 -32.73 1.66
C TYR A 51 13.46 -32.87 2.08
N ASN A 52 14.13 -33.95 1.63
CA ASN A 52 15.51 -34.27 1.97
C ASN A 52 15.80 -34.20 3.48
N GLY A 53 14.90 -34.75 4.31
CA GLY A 53 15.04 -34.75 5.77
C GLY A 53 14.79 -33.40 6.46
N THR A 54 14.47 -32.35 5.71
CA THR A 54 14.14 -31.01 6.24
C THR A 54 12.65 -30.78 6.21
N THR A 55 12.08 -30.28 7.31
CA THR A 55 10.68 -29.91 7.38
C THR A 55 10.49 -28.50 6.84
N TYR A 56 9.60 -28.34 5.87
CA TYR A 56 9.18 -27.06 5.29
C TYR A 56 7.79 -26.70 5.77
N LEU A 57 7.63 -25.48 6.26
CA LEU A 57 6.38 -24.98 6.82
C LEU A 57 5.93 -23.73 6.06
N PRO A 58 4.59 -23.46 5.96
CA PRO A 58 4.09 -22.24 5.38
C PRO A 58 4.46 -21.05 6.29
N LEU A 59 5.52 -20.37 5.92
CA LEU A 59 6.15 -19.33 6.75
C LEU A 59 5.15 -18.28 7.27
N ARG A 60 4.21 -17.84 6.43
CA ARG A 60 3.22 -16.83 6.82
C ARG A 60 2.31 -17.32 7.94
N ALA A 61 1.84 -18.55 7.86
CA ALA A 61 0.97 -19.12 8.89
C ALA A 61 1.70 -19.30 10.23
N VAL A 62 2.97 -19.76 10.17
CA VAL A 62 3.79 -19.88 11.39
C VAL A 62 4.10 -18.50 11.97
N ALA A 63 4.46 -17.55 11.15
CA ALA A 63 4.75 -16.19 11.59
C ALA A 63 3.54 -15.52 12.25
N ASP A 64 2.35 -15.68 11.66
CA ASP A 64 1.09 -15.19 12.21
C ASP A 64 0.80 -15.79 13.59
N ALA A 65 1.12 -17.07 13.79
CA ALA A 65 0.92 -17.76 15.07
C ALA A 65 1.89 -17.29 16.18
N VAL A 66 3.02 -16.68 15.82
CA VAL A 66 3.99 -16.10 16.76
C VAL A 66 4.07 -14.56 16.68
N ASP A 67 3.00 -13.92 16.19
CA ASP A 67 2.87 -12.46 16.07
C ASP A 67 4.02 -11.78 15.32
N LYS A 68 4.50 -12.42 14.26
CA LYS A 68 5.49 -11.85 13.35
C LYS A 68 4.89 -11.54 12.00
N THR A 69 5.33 -10.43 11.40
CA THR A 69 4.99 -10.07 10.01
C THR A 69 5.87 -10.83 9.02
N VAL A 70 5.31 -11.16 7.86
CA VAL A 70 6.08 -11.70 6.72
C VAL A 70 5.94 -10.77 5.53
N GLN A 71 7.05 -10.29 5.02
CA GLN A 71 7.12 -9.41 3.86
C GLN A 71 7.86 -10.11 2.72
N TRP A 72 7.38 -9.93 1.50
CA TRP A 72 8.00 -10.43 0.28
C TRP A 72 8.43 -9.24 -0.59
N ASP A 73 9.71 -9.17 -0.89
CA ASP A 73 10.25 -8.27 -1.89
C ASP A 73 10.45 -9.01 -3.22
N GLY A 74 9.59 -8.74 -4.18
CA GLY A 74 9.66 -9.35 -5.50
C GLY A 74 10.82 -8.85 -6.38
N LYS A 75 11.41 -7.68 -6.08
CA LYS A 75 12.57 -7.15 -6.82
C LYS A 75 13.85 -7.93 -6.47
N THR A 76 14.02 -8.24 -5.21
CA THR A 76 15.20 -8.95 -4.69
C THR A 76 14.95 -10.44 -4.45
N SER A 77 13.69 -10.91 -4.69
CA SER A 77 13.27 -12.29 -4.38
C SER A 77 13.56 -12.66 -2.92
N SER A 78 13.34 -11.73 -2.00
CA SER A 78 13.67 -11.88 -0.58
C SER A 78 12.42 -11.97 0.29
N VAL A 79 12.52 -12.78 1.35
CA VAL A 79 11.50 -12.86 2.40
C VAL A 79 12.06 -12.27 3.68
N TYR A 80 11.30 -11.38 4.30
CA TYR A 80 11.63 -10.78 5.59
C TYR A 80 10.64 -11.26 6.64
N LEU A 81 11.15 -11.76 7.77
CA LEU A 81 10.37 -12.16 8.94
C LEU A 81 10.57 -11.15 10.07
N GLY A 82 9.48 -10.53 10.53
CA GLY A 82 9.51 -9.47 11.52
C GLY A 82 9.60 -8.07 10.89
N LYS A 83 10.11 -7.12 11.66
CA LYS A 83 10.23 -5.72 11.17
C LYS A 83 11.31 -5.62 10.10
N HIS A 84 10.92 -5.10 8.95
CA HIS A 84 11.83 -4.72 7.87
C HIS A 84 11.54 -3.28 7.47
N THR A 85 12.56 -2.44 7.45
CA THR A 85 12.45 -1.05 6.96
C THR A 85 12.94 -1.02 5.52
N SER A 86 12.01 -1.01 4.58
CA SER A 86 12.35 -0.75 3.18
C SER A 86 12.68 0.73 2.99
N THR A 87 13.68 1.03 2.19
CA THR A 87 14.00 2.40 1.73
C THR A 87 13.13 2.83 0.55
N GLU A 88 12.50 1.85 -0.12
CA GLU A 88 11.63 2.07 -1.26
C GLU A 88 10.20 1.61 -0.93
N PRO A 89 9.17 2.30 -1.43
CA PRO A 89 7.79 1.85 -1.28
C PRO A 89 7.55 0.52 -2.00
N ALA A 90 6.65 -0.28 -1.46
CA ALA A 90 6.19 -1.53 -2.08
C ALA A 90 5.43 -1.27 -3.39
N ALA A 91 4.62 -0.23 -3.39
CA ALA A 91 3.87 0.26 -4.55
C ALA A 91 3.40 1.70 -4.28
N TYR A 92 3.11 2.45 -5.35
CA TYR A 92 2.29 3.65 -5.24
C TYR A 92 0.81 3.29 -5.42
N LEU A 93 -0.08 4.00 -4.74
CA LEU A 93 -1.51 3.63 -4.71
C LEU A 93 -2.17 3.72 -6.09
N GLN A 94 -1.67 4.57 -7.00
CA GLN A 94 -2.14 4.64 -8.39
C GLN A 94 -1.82 3.39 -9.22
N ASP A 95 -0.84 2.59 -8.79
CA ASP A 95 -0.39 1.38 -9.50
C ASP A 95 -1.06 0.11 -8.93
N VAL A 96 -2.00 0.27 -8.00
CA VAL A 96 -2.73 -0.81 -7.34
C VAL A 96 -4.18 -0.82 -7.80
N ASP A 97 -4.67 -1.98 -8.23
CA ASP A 97 -6.06 -2.14 -8.64
C ASP A 97 -7.02 -1.83 -7.48
N CYS A 98 -7.98 -0.93 -7.71
CA CYS A 98 -9.00 -0.62 -6.73
C CYS A 98 -10.22 -1.52 -6.91
N LEU A 99 -10.84 -1.95 -5.80
CA LEU A 99 -12.10 -2.70 -5.80
C LEU A 99 -13.27 -1.82 -6.19
N THR A 100 -13.31 -0.63 -5.61
CA THR A 100 -14.33 0.39 -5.88
C THR A 100 -13.68 1.76 -5.86
N GLY A 101 -14.18 2.64 -6.72
CA GLY A 101 -13.66 4.00 -6.83
C GLY A 101 -13.24 4.35 -8.25
N ARG A 102 -12.28 5.24 -8.37
CA ARG A 102 -11.78 5.76 -9.64
C ARG A 102 -10.28 5.50 -9.77
N GLU A 103 -9.80 5.35 -11.00
CA GLU A 103 -8.36 5.35 -11.30
C GLU A 103 -7.71 6.64 -10.80
N ILE A 104 -6.61 6.50 -10.07
CA ILE A 104 -5.80 7.64 -9.63
C ILE A 104 -4.85 8.02 -10.75
N LYS A 105 -5.01 9.24 -11.28
CA LYS A 105 -4.05 9.83 -12.23
C LYS A 105 -3.17 10.83 -11.53
N THR A 106 -1.87 10.69 -11.69
CA THR A 106 -0.89 11.57 -11.07
C THR A 106 -0.28 12.53 -12.07
N ARG A 107 0.16 13.68 -11.58
CA ARG A 107 0.84 14.74 -12.33
C ARG A 107 1.74 15.55 -11.39
N THR A 108 2.52 16.46 -11.93
CA THR A 108 3.20 17.48 -11.13
C THR A 108 2.24 18.62 -10.83
N LEU A 109 2.10 18.98 -9.55
CA LEU A 109 1.30 20.10 -9.08
C LEU A 109 2.18 21.09 -8.33
N GLN A 110 1.75 22.36 -8.29
CA GLN A 110 2.35 23.37 -7.45
C GLN A 110 1.51 23.54 -6.18
N ASP A 111 2.15 23.49 -5.00
CA ASP A 111 1.47 23.81 -3.74
C ASP A 111 1.25 25.33 -3.60
N ASN A 112 0.45 25.73 -2.63
CA ASN A 112 0.13 27.13 -2.37
C ASN A 112 1.31 27.95 -1.85
N LEU A 113 2.42 27.32 -1.48
CA LEU A 113 3.68 27.94 -1.10
C LEU A 113 4.68 28.08 -2.27
N GLY A 114 4.30 27.58 -3.46
CA GLY A 114 5.10 27.72 -4.68
C GLY A 114 6.00 26.52 -5.02
N ASN A 115 6.02 25.47 -4.20
CA ASN A 115 6.85 24.29 -4.45
C ASN A 115 6.17 23.31 -5.42
N TYR A 116 6.95 22.73 -6.34
CA TYR A 116 6.46 21.69 -7.23
C TYR A 116 6.53 20.31 -6.57
N ARG A 117 5.42 19.55 -6.67
CA ARG A 117 5.27 18.20 -6.13
C ARG A 117 4.93 17.24 -7.25
N THR A 118 5.83 16.31 -7.51
CA THR A 118 5.63 15.24 -8.50
C THR A 118 4.73 14.15 -7.93
N ASN A 119 4.25 13.26 -8.80
CA ASN A 119 3.42 12.11 -8.42
C ASN A 119 2.25 12.53 -7.52
N SER A 120 1.55 13.61 -7.90
CA SER A 120 0.47 14.22 -7.13
C SER A 120 -0.89 14.00 -7.80
N THR A 121 -1.93 13.85 -6.98
CA THR A 121 -3.32 13.78 -7.42
C THR A 121 -4.21 14.75 -6.64
N THR A 122 -5.25 15.28 -7.31
CA THR A 122 -6.21 16.24 -6.73
C THR A 122 -7.65 15.71 -6.72
N VAL A 123 -7.86 14.44 -6.95
CA VAL A 123 -9.23 13.95 -7.21
C VAL A 123 -9.94 13.65 -5.90
N GLY A 124 -11.15 14.21 -5.73
CA GLY A 124 -12.11 13.75 -4.74
C GLY A 124 -12.53 12.32 -5.06
N PHE A 125 -12.06 11.36 -4.29
CA PHE A 125 -12.43 9.97 -4.49
C PHE A 125 -12.57 9.23 -3.15
N LYS A 126 -13.41 8.20 -3.20
CA LYS A 126 -13.49 7.18 -2.18
C LYS A 126 -13.07 5.86 -2.82
N ASN A 127 -11.83 5.50 -2.64
CA ASN A 127 -11.28 4.29 -3.22
C ASN A 127 -11.09 3.21 -2.16
N THR A 128 -11.43 1.99 -2.53
CA THR A 128 -11.22 0.81 -1.67
C THR A 128 -10.30 -0.17 -2.38
N TYR A 129 -9.35 -0.72 -1.64
CA TYR A 129 -8.31 -1.64 -2.11
C TYR A 129 -8.28 -2.91 -1.25
N LEU A 130 -7.91 -4.04 -1.85
CA LEU A 130 -7.58 -5.25 -1.10
C LEU A 130 -6.12 -5.16 -0.64
N ALA A 131 -5.91 -4.83 0.63
CA ALA A 131 -4.59 -4.85 1.24
C ALA A 131 -4.14 -6.27 1.62
N ASN A 132 -5.11 -7.14 1.99
CA ASN A 132 -4.90 -8.56 2.33
C ASN A 132 -3.80 -8.80 3.39
N GLY A 133 -3.60 -7.85 4.31
CA GLY A 133 -2.51 -7.91 5.28
C GLY A 133 -1.11 -7.84 4.66
N LYS A 134 -1.00 -7.39 3.41
CA LYS A 134 0.26 -7.36 2.65
C LYS A 134 1.14 -6.19 3.04
N TYR A 135 0.52 -5.05 3.38
CA TYR A 135 1.23 -3.80 3.62
C TYR A 135 1.33 -3.47 5.10
N SER A 136 2.47 -2.94 5.53
CA SER A 136 2.68 -2.48 6.90
C SER A 136 2.27 -1.03 7.11
N ALA A 137 2.33 -0.19 6.08
CA ALA A 137 1.96 1.22 6.17
C ALA A 137 1.52 1.81 4.83
N ILE A 138 0.79 2.93 4.93
CA ILE A 138 0.56 3.89 3.83
C ILE A 138 1.13 5.25 4.24
N SER A 139 1.77 5.94 3.31
CA SER A 139 2.30 7.29 3.54
C SER A 139 2.03 8.21 2.35
N GLY A 140 2.18 9.50 2.57
CA GLY A 140 2.06 10.54 1.55
C GLY A 140 2.29 11.93 2.14
N THR A 141 2.23 12.94 1.27
CA THR A 141 2.26 14.36 1.67
C THR A 141 0.98 15.02 1.23
N LEU A 142 0.16 15.43 2.17
CA LEU A 142 -1.08 16.19 1.96
C LEU A 142 -0.73 17.67 1.76
N PHE A 143 -1.29 18.32 0.75
CA PHE A 143 -1.01 19.72 0.49
C PHE A 143 -2.18 20.43 -0.21
N TYR A 144 -2.21 21.75 -0.08
CA TYR A 144 -3.19 22.58 -0.76
C TYR A 144 -2.63 23.07 -2.11
N PRO A 145 -3.30 22.77 -3.26
CA PRO A 145 -2.83 23.20 -4.56
C PRO A 145 -2.93 24.72 -4.75
N LYS A 146 -1.99 25.31 -5.48
CA LYS A 146 -1.92 26.76 -5.73
C LYS A 146 -3.20 27.38 -6.32
N ASN A 147 -3.89 26.64 -7.17
CA ASN A 147 -5.07 27.12 -7.89
C ASN A 147 -6.39 26.61 -7.28
N ALA A 148 -6.37 26.10 -6.06
CA ALA A 148 -7.57 25.64 -5.37
C ALA A 148 -8.34 26.83 -4.76
N ASN A 149 -9.64 26.67 -4.55
CA ASN A 149 -10.49 27.70 -3.98
C ASN A 149 -10.11 27.93 -2.50
N THR A 150 -9.98 29.20 -2.11
CA THR A 150 -9.77 29.57 -0.71
C THR A 150 -11.09 29.49 0.07
N GLY A 151 -11.04 29.09 1.34
CA GLY A 151 -12.22 29.03 2.22
C GLY A 151 -12.73 27.64 2.57
N CYS A 152 -12.04 26.59 2.09
CA CYS A 152 -12.28 25.21 2.48
C CYS A 152 -10.97 24.56 2.92
N PHE A 153 -11.08 23.45 3.62
CA PHE A 153 -9.97 22.58 3.95
C PHE A 153 -10.07 21.29 3.13
N GLY A 154 -8.94 20.78 2.70
CA GLY A 154 -8.87 19.44 2.15
C GLY A 154 -8.58 18.41 3.24
N VAL A 155 -9.31 17.32 3.24
CA VAL A 155 -9.20 16.26 4.24
C VAL A 155 -8.95 14.93 3.56
N ILE A 156 -7.95 14.18 4.05
CA ILE A 156 -7.74 12.77 3.73
C ILE A 156 -8.17 11.91 4.91
N GLN A 157 -8.92 10.85 4.64
CA GLN A 157 -9.27 9.83 5.62
C GLN A 157 -8.75 8.48 5.16
N ILE A 158 -8.11 7.75 6.06
CA ILE A 158 -7.59 6.39 5.82
C ILE A 158 -8.28 5.44 6.78
N PHE A 159 -8.95 4.43 6.21
CA PHE A 159 -9.64 3.40 6.98
C PHE A 159 -8.99 2.03 6.71
N GLY A 160 -8.85 1.24 7.77
CA GLY A 160 -8.52 -0.18 7.70
C GLY A 160 -9.68 -1.00 8.24
N ASP A 161 -10.23 -1.93 7.44
CA ASP A 161 -11.36 -2.79 7.81
C ASP A 161 -12.54 -2.01 8.41
N ASP A 162 -12.88 -0.89 7.73
CA ASP A 162 -13.94 0.08 8.08
C ASP A 162 -13.69 0.92 9.35
N LYS A 163 -12.56 0.75 10.04
CA LYS A 163 -12.14 1.60 11.16
C LYS A 163 -11.32 2.77 10.64
N LEU A 164 -11.61 3.99 11.09
CA LEU A 164 -10.79 5.17 10.82
C LEU A 164 -9.43 5.02 11.53
N LEU A 165 -8.36 5.00 10.76
CA LEU A 165 -6.98 4.91 11.24
C LEU A 165 -6.30 6.27 11.29
N TYR A 166 -6.65 7.16 10.33
CA TYR A 166 -6.04 8.48 10.21
C TYR A 166 -6.98 9.46 9.52
N GLU A 167 -6.99 10.69 10.02
CA GLU A 167 -7.59 11.84 9.34
C GLU A 167 -6.56 12.97 9.33
N GLY A 168 -6.20 13.45 8.14
CA GLY A 168 -5.31 14.59 7.95
C GLY A 168 -6.04 15.72 7.25
N ARG A 169 -5.70 16.98 7.59
CA ARG A 169 -6.33 18.19 7.08
C ARG A 169 -5.28 19.21 6.69
N VAL A 170 -5.53 19.96 5.62
CA VAL A 170 -4.70 21.10 5.20
C VAL A 170 -5.57 22.19 4.59
N GLY A 171 -5.26 23.44 4.91
CA GLY A 171 -5.92 24.64 4.39
C GLY A 171 -5.03 25.48 3.50
N TYR A 172 -5.64 26.54 2.93
CA TYR A 172 -4.89 27.53 2.17
C TYR A 172 -3.91 28.29 3.08
N GLY A 173 -2.66 28.44 2.63
CA GLY A 173 -1.59 29.09 3.40
C GLY A 173 -0.88 28.18 4.40
N GLU A 174 -1.40 26.99 4.67
CA GLU A 174 -0.75 26.02 5.55
C GLU A 174 0.38 25.26 4.86
N THR A 175 1.33 24.81 5.65
CA THR A 175 2.42 23.94 5.17
C THR A 175 1.90 22.55 4.86
N PRO A 176 2.45 21.87 3.84
CA PRO A 176 2.13 20.48 3.58
C PRO A 176 2.37 19.57 4.77
N VAL A 177 1.54 18.55 4.91
CA VAL A 177 1.53 17.62 6.03
C VAL A 177 1.96 16.24 5.55
N ASP A 178 3.11 15.77 6.00
CA ASP A 178 3.53 14.39 5.79
C ASP A 178 2.81 13.45 6.76
N PHE A 179 2.38 12.31 6.27
CA PHE A 179 1.76 11.29 7.10
C PHE A 179 2.30 9.90 6.79
N LYS A 180 2.28 9.04 7.80
CA LYS A 180 2.52 7.60 7.68
C LYS A 180 1.62 6.87 8.66
N VAL A 181 0.78 5.96 8.14
CA VAL A 181 -0.27 5.27 8.89
C VAL A 181 0.01 3.78 8.90
N ASP A 182 -0.03 3.14 10.06
CA ASP A 182 0.14 1.71 10.22
C ASP A 182 -1.06 0.96 9.59
N LEU A 183 -0.75 0.00 8.71
CA LEU A 183 -1.69 -0.90 8.05
C LEU A 183 -1.46 -2.36 8.43
N THR A 184 -0.70 -2.65 9.47
CA THR A 184 -0.40 -4.02 9.89
C THR A 184 -1.70 -4.81 10.11
N GLY A 185 -1.85 -5.90 9.37
CA GLY A 185 -3.02 -6.78 9.45
C GLY A 185 -4.28 -6.28 8.72
N VAL A 186 -4.30 -5.09 8.15
CA VAL A 186 -5.44 -4.54 7.40
C VAL A 186 -5.72 -5.39 6.16
N LEU A 187 -6.94 -5.88 6.02
CA LEU A 187 -7.38 -6.65 4.86
C LEU A 187 -7.98 -5.76 3.78
N LYS A 188 -8.76 -4.76 4.17
CA LYS A 188 -9.43 -3.80 3.28
C LYS A 188 -9.01 -2.38 3.63
N LEU A 189 -8.31 -1.72 2.72
CA LEU A 189 -7.90 -0.32 2.83
C LEU A 189 -8.88 0.57 2.08
N ARG A 190 -9.40 1.61 2.73
CA ARG A 190 -10.19 2.65 2.07
C ARG A 190 -9.54 4.01 2.28
N VAL A 191 -9.41 4.75 1.19
CA VAL A 191 -8.86 6.12 1.17
C VAL A 191 -9.92 7.05 0.63
N ASN A 192 -10.33 8.03 1.43
CA ASN A 192 -11.29 9.06 1.07
C ASN A 192 -10.60 10.42 1.00
N PHE A 193 -10.97 11.22 0.02
CA PHE A 193 -10.66 12.65 -0.03
C PHE A 193 -11.98 13.41 0.02
N ILE A 194 -12.08 14.34 0.95
CA ILE A 194 -13.27 15.16 1.18
C ILE A 194 -12.86 16.60 1.41
N GLU A 195 -13.81 17.53 1.22
CA GLU A 195 -13.66 18.92 1.64
C GLU A 195 -14.34 19.14 2.99
N GLU A 196 -13.85 20.13 3.71
CA GLU A 196 -14.43 20.62 4.93
C GLU A 196 -14.51 22.14 4.86
N ASP A 197 -15.66 22.73 5.11
CA ASP A 197 -15.81 24.19 5.16
C ASP A 197 -15.21 24.79 6.45
N ILE A 198 -15.20 26.10 6.54
CA ILE A 198 -14.68 26.82 7.72
C ILE A 198 -15.48 26.55 8.99
N SER A 199 -16.71 26.05 8.89
CA SER A 199 -17.54 25.66 10.04
C SER A 199 -17.25 24.23 10.53
N GLY A 200 -16.42 23.46 9.81
CA GLY A 200 -16.14 22.06 10.10
C GLY A 200 -17.14 21.10 9.46
N THR A 201 -18.02 21.60 8.57
CA THR A 201 -18.96 20.74 7.85
C THR A 201 -18.25 20.03 6.71
N LYS A 202 -18.29 18.70 6.72
CA LYS A 202 -17.71 17.87 5.65
C LYS A 202 -18.62 17.90 4.43
N LEU A 203 -18.08 18.39 3.31
CA LEU A 203 -18.74 18.45 2.03
C LEU A 203 -18.40 17.19 1.25
N ASP A 204 -19.38 16.34 1.03
CA ASP A 204 -19.22 15.04 0.35
C ASP A 204 -19.99 15.04 -0.98
N ASP A 205 -19.79 16.08 -1.80
CA ASP A 205 -20.45 16.24 -3.10
C ASP A 205 -19.75 15.53 -4.26
N GLY A 206 -18.56 14.97 -4.02
CA GLY A 206 -17.80 14.18 -5.00
C GLY A 206 -17.26 14.97 -6.19
N LEU A 207 -17.31 16.29 -6.17
CA LEU A 207 -17.09 17.10 -7.36
C LEU A 207 -15.69 17.70 -7.49
N TRP A 208 -15.04 18.24 -6.56
CA TRP A 208 -13.68 18.79 -6.70
C TRP A 208 -13.09 19.00 -5.31
N THR A 209 -12.03 18.34 -4.97
CA THR A 209 -11.35 18.62 -3.72
C THR A 209 -10.27 19.68 -3.90
N ASN A 210 -10.28 20.67 -3.02
CA ASN A 210 -9.21 21.64 -2.89
C ASN A 210 -7.98 21.06 -2.18
N VAL A 211 -7.81 19.76 -2.22
CA VAL A 211 -6.67 19.06 -1.61
C VAL A 211 -5.95 18.22 -2.64
N ALA A 212 -4.66 18.09 -2.47
CA ALA A 212 -3.82 17.19 -3.22
C ALA A 212 -2.97 16.34 -2.28
N VAL A 213 -2.61 15.17 -2.75
CA VAL A 213 -1.61 14.33 -2.09
C VAL A 213 -0.53 13.96 -3.09
N SER A 214 0.71 13.97 -2.66
CA SER A 214 1.84 13.46 -3.43
C SER A 214 2.42 12.22 -2.80
N ASN A 215 3.00 11.35 -3.65
CA ASN A 215 3.71 10.14 -3.23
C ASN A 215 2.89 9.25 -2.29
N LEU A 216 1.60 9.04 -2.64
CA LEU A 216 0.73 8.14 -1.87
C LEU A 216 1.21 6.70 -2.05
N ALA A 217 1.99 6.21 -1.10
CA ALA A 217 2.81 5.01 -1.19
C ALA A 217 2.44 3.98 -0.13
N LEU A 218 2.46 2.70 -0.53
CA LEU A 218 2.29 1.54 0.33
C LEU A 218 3.66 0.93 0.65
N TRP A 219 3.83 0.47 1.89
CA TRP A 219 5.09 -0.08 2.42
C TRP A 219 4.89 -1.52 2.88
N TYR A 220 5.93 -2.33 2.76
CA TYR A 220 5.96 -3.67 3.36
C TYR A 220 6.26 -3.62 4.84
#